data_414af34ab020db27032a8b5bff9467a4
#
_entry.id   414af34ab020db27032a8b5bff9467a4
#
_cell.length_a   1.000
_cell.length_b   1.000
_cell.length_c   1.000
_cell.angle_alpha   90.00
_cell.angle_beta   90.00
_cell.angle_gamma   90.00
#
_symmetry.space_group_name_H-M   'P 1'
#
loop_
_entity.id
_entity.type
_entity.pdbx_description
1 polymer ?
#
loop_
_entity_poly.entity_id
_entity_poly.type
_entity_poly.pdbx_seq_one_letter_code
_entity_poly.pdbx_strand_id
1 'polypeptide(L)'
;MNASQLNIEGAVTERYSQASQEAEAALCCPVDYDARWLEVLPAELIDRDYGCGDPSQWVQQGDHVLDLGSGGGKICYIASQVVGADGSVTGVDMNEDMLALARQYQSEICGKIGWDNITFHKGKIQDLKLDMQEFEKWLQDNPGPVMAEDYKVAVPDRVSMKNDMESLIHHFKLM
;
A
#
# COMPACT_ATOMS: atom_id res chain seq x y z
N MET A 1 -17.18 1.00 -36.43
CA MET A 1 -15.84 0.59 -35.95
C MET A 1 -15.83 0.92 -34.47
N ASN A 2 -16.08 -0.09 -33.61
CA ASN A 2 -15.98 0.09 -32.15
C ASN A 2 -14.51 0.24 -31.80
N ALA A 3 -14.12 1.43 -31.38
CA ALA A 3 -12.83 1.62 -30.72
C ALA A 3 -12.85 0.73 -29.45
N SER A 4 -12.00 -0.30 -29.46
CA SER A 4 -11.76 -1.09 -28.25
C SER A 4 -11.32 -0.11 -27.18
N GLN A 5 -12.13 0.05 -26.16
CA GLN A 5 -11.74 0.71 -24.92
C GLN A 5 -10.49 -0.01 -24.44
N LEU A 6 -9.33 0.65 -24.55
CA LEU A 6 -8.09 0.15 -23.98
C LEU A 6 -8.38 -0.08 -22.50
N ASN A 7 -8.32 -1.34 -22.07
CA ASN A 7 -8.41 -1.69 -20.66
C ASN A 7 -7.09 -1.31 -19.98
N ILE A 8 -6.93 -0.03 -19.68
CA ILE A 8 -5.71 0.53 -19.10
C ILE A 8 -5.40 -0.12 -17.75
N GLU A 9 -6.42 -0.33 -16.92
CA GLU A 9 -6.25 -1.02 -15.63
C GLU A 9 -5.71 -2.44 -15.80
N GLY A 10 -6.29 -3.21 -16.73
CA GLY A 10 -5.81 -4.56 -17.00
C GLY A 10 -4.36 -4.59 -17.50
N ALA A 11 -4.00 -3.67 -18.39
CA ALA A 11 -2.64 -3.57 -18.90
C ALA A 11 -1.64 -3.17 -17.81
N VAL A 12 -2.02 -2.26 -16.92
CA VAL A 12 -1.20 -1.86 -15.77
C VAL A 12 -1.03 -3.02 -14.80
N THR A 13 -2.12 -3.69 -14.43
CA THR A 13 -2.09 -4.84 -13.53
C THR A 13 -1.19 -5.95 -14.07
N GLU A 14 -1.36 -6.32 -15.33
CA GLU A 14 -0.56 -7.37 -15.98
C GLU A 14 0.93 -7.02 -15.97
N ARG A 15 1.28 -5.79 -16.31
CA ARG A 15 2.67 -5.33 -16.33
C ARG A 15 3.33 -5.39 -14.96
N TYR A 16 2.65 -4.92 -13.90
CA TYR A 16 3.19 -4.98 -12.54
C TYR A 16 3.19 -6.40 -11.97
N SER A 17 2.24 -7.27 -12.36
CA SER A 17 2.28 -8.69 -12.00
C SER A 17 3.50 -9.40 -12.59
N GLN A 18 3.87 -9.11 -13.84
CA GLN A 18 5.11 -9.61 -14.43
C GLN A 18 6.34 -9.05 -13.70
N ALA A 19 6.33 -7.76 -13.41
CA ALA A 19 7.41 -7.06 -12.71
C ALA A 19 7.58 -7.53 -11.24
N SER A 20 6.55 -8.10 -10.62
CA SER A 20 6.67 -8.72 -9.29
C SER A 20 7.47 -10.03 -9.30
N GLN A 21 7.59 -10.68 -10.46
CA GLN A 21 8.31 -11.95 -10.63
C GLN A 21 9.73 -11.77 -11.17
N GLU A 22 9.92 -10.80 -12.06
CA GLU A 22 11.21 -10.49 -12.68
C GLU A 22 11.40 -8.98 -12.77
N ALA A 23 12.60 -8.48 -12.46
CA ALA A 23 12.89 -7.06 -12.47
C ALA A 23 12.71 -6.43 -13.87
N GLU A 24 11.87 -5.41 -13.95
CA GLU A 24 11.55 -4.69 -15.18
C GLU A 24 12.34 -3.36 -15.25
N ALA A 25 13.46 -3.37 -15.92
CA ALA A 25 14.36 -2.21 -15.99
C ALA A 25 13.68 -0.95 -16.55
N ALA A 26 12.67 -1.10 -17.40
CA ALA A 26 11.94 0.03 -17.98
C ALA A 26 11.02 0.74 -16.98
N LEU A 27 10.75 0.12 -15.83
CA LEU A 27 9.98 0.71 -14.74
C LEU A 27 10.85 1.28 -13.62
N CYS A 28 12.16 0.94 -13.58
CA CYS A 28 13.06 1.38 -12.53
C CYS A 28 13.44 2.86 -12.71
N CYS A 29 13.19 3.66 -11.68
CA CYS A 29 13.72 5.01 -11.55
C CYS A 29 14.91 4.98 -10.56
N PRO A 30 16.09 5.50 -10.92
CA PRO A 30 17.19 5.61 -9.96
C PRO A 30 16.77 6.54 -8.81
N VAL A 31 16.77 6.04 -7.60
CA VAL A 31 16.47 6.83 -6.40
C VAL A 31 17.62 6.63 -5.41
N ASP A 32 18.11 7.71 -4.85
CA ASP A 32 19.17 7.71 -3.85
C ASP A 32 18.54 7.63 -2.45
N TYR A 33 18.43 6.41 -1.94
CA TYR A 33 17.95 6.15 -0.58
C TYR A 33 19.12 6.16 0.41
N ASP A 34 18.87 6.54 1.65
CA ASP A 34 19.84 6.34 2.72
C ASP A 34 20.12 4.83 2.88
N ALA A 35 21.38 4.45 2.64
CA ALA A 35 21.82 3.05 2.66
C ALA A 35 21.47 2.32 3.94
N ARG A 36 21.37 3.02 5.08
CA ARG A 36 21.00 2.43 6.38
C ARG A 36 19.64 1.73 6.34
N TRP A 37 18.69 2.31 5.62
CA TRP A 37 17.32 1.77 5.52
C TRP A 37 17.23 0.56 4.59
N LEU A 38 18.23 0.39 3.71
CA LEU A 38 18.27 -0.72 2.76
C LEU A 38 18.92 -1.99 3.32
N GLU A 39 19.72 -1.89 4.40
CA GLU A 39 20.51 -3.00 4.95
C GLU A 39 19.66 -4.21 5.38
N VAL A 40 18.43 -3.97 5.85
CA VAL A 40 17.53 -5.03 6.30
C VAL A 40 16.69 -5.63 5.18
N LEU A 41 16.67 -4.97 4.01
CA LEU A 41 15.83 -5.36 2.88
C LEU A 41 16.51 -6.41 2.02
N PRO A 42 15.80 -7.46 1.58
CA PRO A 42 16.28 -8.38 0.55
C PRO A 42 16.54 -7.65 -0.77
N ALA A 43 17.58 -8.06 -1.48
CA ALA A 43 17.92 -7.51 -2.79
C ALA A 43 16.73 -7.57 -3.77
N GLU A 44 15.93 -8.61 -3.69
CA GLU A 44 14.73 -8.80 -4.50
C GLU A 44 13.71 -7.66 -4.35
N LEU A 45 13.48 -7.15 -3.13
CA LEU A 45 12.61 -6.00 -2.91
C LEU A 45 13.22 -4.69 -3.41
N ILE A 46 14.53 -4.57 -3.37
CA ILE A 46 15.25 -3.40 -3.88
C ILE A 46 15.18 -3.38 -5.40
N ASP A 47 15.43 -4.53 -6.05
CA ASP A 47 15.51 -4.66 -7.51
C ASP A 47 14.13 -4.57 -8.18
N ARG A 48 13.07 -4.93 -7.47
CA ARG A 48 11.67 -4.89 -7.95
C ARG A 48 10.89 -3.70 -7.40
N ASP A 49 11.59 -2.64 -7.03
CA ASP A 49 10.97 -1.36 -6.68
C ASP A 49 10.85 -0.46 -7.89
N TYR A 50 9.67 0.03 -8.12
CA TYR A 50 9.32 0.87 -9.26
C TYR A 50 8.86 2.26 -8.81
N GLY A 51 9.24 2.66 -7.61
CA GLY A 51 8.99 3.98 -7.05
C GLY A 51 9.79 5.08 -7.76
N CYS A 52 9.26 6.29 -7.76
CA CYS A 52 9.84 7.43 -8.47
C CYS A 52 10.47 8.47 -7.52
N GLY A 53 10.74 8.13 -6.28
CA GLY A 53 11.33 9.04 -5.30
C GLY A 53 11.49 8.40 -3.93
N ASP A 54 12.09 9.15 -3.01
CA ASP A 54 12.19 8.75 -1.60
C ASP A 54 11.26 9.61 -0.73
N PRO A 55 10.01 9.18 -0.52
CA PRO A 55 9.08 9.89 0.36
C PRO A 55 9.39 9.71 1.85
N SER A 56 10.23 8.73 2.22
CA SER A 56 10.57 8.46 3.61
C SER A 56 11.26 9.64 4.31
N GLN A 57 11.90 10.53 3.55
CA GLN A 57 12.51 11.77 4.06
C GLN A 57 11.52 12.71 4.76
N TRP A 58 10.22 12.56 4.50
CA TRP A 58 9.16 13.37 5.10
C TRP A 58 8.50 12.72 6.32
N VAL A 59 8.88 11.49 6.63
CA VAL A 59 8.36 10.68 7.73
C VAL A 59 9.15 10.98 9.00
N GLN A 60 8.47 10.98 10.15
CA GLN A 60 9.06 11.20 11.47
C GLN A 60 8.72 10.05 12.42
N GLN A 61 9.50 9.92 13.48
CA GLN A 61 9.24 8.94 14.52
C GLN A 61 7.83 9.12 15.12
N GLY A 62 7.11 8.03 15.27
CA GLY A 62 5.74 7.99 15.80
C GLY A 62 4.65 8.31 14.78
N ASP A 63 4.99 8.63 13.52
CA ASP A 63 3.98 8.89 12.50
C ASP A 63 3.15 7.63 12.16
N HIS A 64 1.91 7.87 11.73
CA HIS A 64 1.07 6.88 11.07
C HIS A 64 1.09 7.16 9.57
N VAL A 65 1.62 6.22 8.80
CA VAL A 65 1.89 6.39 7.38
C VAL A 65 0.92 5.56 6.54
N LEU A 66 0.39 6.16 5.48
CA LEU A 66 -0.39 5.47 4.45
C LEU A 66 0.33 5.60 3.11
N ASP A 67 0.81 4.48 2.59
CA ASP A 67 1.49 4.38 1.30
C ASP A 67 0.51 3.89 0.23
N LEU A 68 0.23 4.74 -0.75
CA LEU A 68 -0.71 4.50 -1.83
C LEU A 68 0.01 4.07 -3.11
N GLY A 69 -0.23 2.83 -3.52
CA GLY A 69 0.54 2.19 -4.58
C GLY A 69 1.83 1.57 -4.02
N SER A 70 1.71 0.90 -2.87
CA SER A 70 2.86 0.40 -2.10
C SER A 70 3.71 -0.65 -2.82
N GLY A 71 3.20 -1.22 -3.92
CA GLY A 71 3.91 -2.22 -4.70
C GLY A 71 4.45 -3.37 -3.85
N GLY A 72 5.72 -3.71 -4.03
CA GLY A 72 6.44 -4.73 -3.26
C GLY A 72 6.78 -4.33 -1.81
N GLY A 73 6.36 -3.15 -1.35
CA GLY A 73 6.45 -2.72 0.04
C GLY A 73 7.80 -2.14 0.47
N LYS A 74 8.75 -1.90 -0.45
CA LYS A 74 10.07 -1.34 -0.09
C LYS A 74 9.95 -0.07 0.73
N ILE A 75 9.12 0.89 0.27
CA ILE A 75 8.92 2.17 0.96
C ILE A 75 8.23 1.96 2.33
N CYS A 76 7.26 1.05 2.41
CA CYS A 76 6.64 0.71 3.70
C CYS A 76 7.66 0.21 4.72
N TYR A 77 8.61 -0.62 4.32
CA TYR A 77 9.67 -1.12 5.20
C TYR A 77 10.67 -0.05 5.61
N ILE A 78 11.01 0.86 4.70
CA ILE A 78 11.83 2.03 5.02
C ILE A 78 11.08 2.93 6.02
N ALA A 79 9.81 3.25 5.73
CA ALA A 79 8.99 4.06 6.61
C ALA A 79 8.83 3.45 8.00
N SER A 80 8.63 2.13 8.09
CA SER A 80 8.55 1.42 9.38
C SER A 80 9.80 1.63 10.24
N GLN A 81 10.98 1.61 9.63
CA GLN A 81 12.24 1.88 10.36
C GLN A 81 12.30 3.34 10.84
N VAL A 82 11.79 4.29 10.05
CA VAL A 82 11.80 5.71 10.40
C VAL A 82 10.79 6.02 11.51
N VAL A 83 9.55 5.51 11.40
CA VAL A 83 8.49 5.79 12.39
C VAL A 83 8.75 5.09 13.73
N GLY A 84 9.50 3.98 13.72
CA GLY A 84 9.80 3.21 14.92
C GLY A 84 8.61 2.40 15.44
N ALA A 85 8.78 1.78 16.60
CA ALA A 85 7.80 0.87 17.19
C ALA A 85 6.46 1.55 17.59
N ASP A 86 6.50 2.85 17.86
CA ASP A 86 5.32 3.62 18.28
C ASP A 86 4.50 4.16 17.10
N GLY A 87 5.06 4.10 15.87
CA GLY A 87 4.34 4.46 14.64
C GLY A 87 3.67 3.28 13.97
N SER A 88 3.06 3.52 12.81
CA SER A 88 2.48 2.46 11.99
C SER A 88 2.57 2.78 10.51
N VAL A 89 2.59 1.75 9.67
CA VAL A 89 2.62 1.87 8.22
C VAL A 89 1.53 1.00 7.61
N THR A 90 0.72 1.59 6.73
CA THR A 90 -0.28 0.88 5.96
C THR A 90 0.03 1.03 4.48
N GLY A 91 0.36 -0.06 3.81
CA GLY A 91 0.55 -0.12 2.36
C GLY A 91 -0.73 -0.56 1.66
N VAL A 92 -1.10 0.15 0.61
CA VAL A 92 -2.26 -0.19 -0.23
C VAL A 92 -1.82 -0.32 -1.68
N ASP A 93 -2.13 -1.45 -2.30
CA ASP A 93 -1.91 -1.66 -3.73
C ASP A 93 -3.07 -2.42 -4.37
N MET A 94 -3.33 -2.18 -5.64
CA MET A 94 -4.37 -2.91 -6.38
C MET A 94 -3.89 -4.27 -6.88
N ASN A 95 -2.59 -4.47 -6.98
CA ASN A 95 -1.97 -5.66 -7.53
C ASN A 95 -1.64 -6.67 -6.42
N GLU A 96 -2.32 -7.81 -6.44
CA GLU A 96 -2.14 -8.86 -5.42
C GLU A 96 -0.76 -9.54 -5.50
N ASP A 97 -0.17 -9.63 -6.69
CA ASP A 97 1.15 -10.26 -6.85
C ASP A 97 2.24 -9.38 -6.22
N MET A 98 2.12 -8.04 -6.33
CA MET A 98 2.98 -7.09 -5.64
C MET A 98 2.80 -7.16 -4.12
N LEU A 99 1.55 -7.24 -3.65
CA LEU A 99 1.27 -7.40 -2.21
C LEU A 99 1.75 -8.75 -1.67
N ALA A 100 1.68 -9.81 -2.47
CA ALA A 100 2.23 -11.12 -2.09
C ALA A 100 3.75 -11.03 -1.93
N LEU A 101 4.46 -10.35 -2.82
CA LEU A 101 5.88 -10.08 -2.71
C LEU A 101 6.19 -9.27 -1.43
N ALA A 102 5.42 -8.22 -1.15
CA ALA A 102 5.57 -7.44 0.06
C ALA A 102 5.43 -8.32 1.31
N ARG A 103 4.35 -9.07 1.44
CA ARG A 103 4.07 -9.93 2.60
C ARG A 103 5.07 -11.07 2.77
N GLN A 104 5.66 -11.55 1.68
CA GLN A 104 6.63 -12.66 1.69
C GLN A 104 7.81 -12.39 2.63
N TYR A 105 8.29 -11.17 2.69
CA TYR A 105 9.46 -10.78 3.47
C TYR A 105 9.13 -10.12 4.81
N GLN A 106 7.85 -9.88 5.12
CA GLN A 106 7.45 -9.12 6.30
C GLN A 106 8.02 -9.68 7.60
N SER A 107 7.87 -10.99 7.82
CA SER A 107 8.36 -11.62 9.05
C SER A 107 9.87 -11.53 9.20
N GLU A 108 10.62 -11.69 8.09
CA GLU A 108 12.08 -11.60 8.11
C GLU A 108 12.54 -10.17 8.43
N ILE A 109 11.97 -9.18 7.72
CA ILE A 109 12.34 -7.77 7.86
C ILE A 109 11.93 -7.26 9.24
N CYS A 110 10.70 -7.53 9.68
CA CYS A 110 10.22 -7.12 11.00
C CYS A 110 11.04 -7.77 12.13
N GLY A 111 11.50 -9.02 11.94
CA GLY A 111 12.43 -9.66 12.86
C GLY A 111 13.81 -8.96 12.95
N LYS A 112 14.30 -8.40 11.85
CA LYS A 112 15.57 -7.65 11.83
C LYS A 112 15.42 -6.26 12.44
N ILE A 113 14.32 -5.56 12.20
CA ILE A 113 14.06 -4.22 12.74
C ILE A 113 13.56 -4.24 14.19
N GLY A 114 13.01 -5.36 14.66
CA GLY A 114 12.61 -5.57 16.06
C GLY A 114 11.14 -5.22 16.37
N TRP A 115 10.32 -4.87 15.38
CA TRP A 115 8.88 -4.64 15.52
C TRP A 115 8.14 -4.98 14.22
N ASP A 116 6.83 -5.21 14.33
CA ASP A 116 5.92 -5.44 13.21
C ASP A 116 4.74 -4.47 13.31
N ASN A 117 4.86 -3.34 12.65
CA ASN A 117 3.86 -2.27 12.63
C ASN A 117 3.38 -1.97 11.20
N ILE A 118 3.50 -2.95 10.29
CA ILE A 118 3.17 -2.80 8.88
C ILE A 118 1.94 -3.65 8.55
N THR A 119 1.01 -3.08 7.80
CA THR A 119 -0.13 -3.81 7.22
C THR A 119 -0.22 -3.55 5.73
N PHE A 120 -0.57 -4.59 4.95
CA PHE A 120 -0.77 -4.48 3.51
C PHE A 120 -2.20 -4.84 3.14
N HIS A 121 -2.86 -3.93 2.44
CA HIS A 121 -4.24 -4.07 1.99
C HIS A 121 -4.36 -3.98 0.48
N LYS A 122 -5.23 -4.82 -0.08
CA LYS A 122 -5.63 -4.67 -1.48
C LYS A 122 -6.63 -3.54 -1.60
N GLY A 123 -6.35 -2.60 -2.48
CA GLY A 123 -7.25 -1.47 -2.73
C GLY A 123 -6.84 -0.69 -3.95
N LYS A 124 -7.80 0.07 -4.50
CA LYS A 124 -7.54 1.00 -5.59
C LYS A 124 -7.37 2.40 -5.03
N ILE A 125 -6.37 3.14 -5.49
CA ILE A 125 -6.10 4.52 -5.07
C ILE A 125 -7.33 5.42 -5.26
N GLN A 126 -8.12 5.14 -6.29
CA GLN A 126 -9.35 5.89 -6.60
C GLN A 126 -10.51 5.56 -5.67
N ASP A 127 -10.46 4.41 -5.00
CA ASP A 127 -11.50 3.96 -4.08
C ASP A 127 -10.90 3.22 -2.88
N LEU A 128 -10.36 3.97 -1.94
CA LEU A 128 -9.78 3.45 -0.69
C LEU A 128 -10.84 3.08 0.35
N LYS A 129 -12.11 3.25 0.02
CA LYS A 129 -13.21 3.10 0.98
C LYS A 129 -13.55 1.66 1.27
N LEU A 130 -13.16 0.73 0.42
CA LEU A 130 -13.71 -0.61 0.42
C LEU A 130 -12.61 -1.66 0.34
N ASP A 131 -12.49 -2.46 1.40
CA ASP A 131 -12.21 -3.85 1.20
C ASP A 131 -13.45 -4.46 0.56
N MET A 132 -13.39 -4.73 -0.75
CA MET A 132 -14.53 -5.25 -1.48
C MET A 132 -15.02 -6.59 -0.91
N GLN A 133 -14.14 -7.42 -0.35
CA GLN A 133 -14.51 -8.71 0.21
C GLN A 133 -15.26 -8.55 1.54
N GLU A 134 -14.81 -7.64 2.40
CA GLU A 134 -15.53 -7.31 3.64
C GLU A 134 -16.86 -6.65 3.35
N PHE A 135 -16.92 -5.78 2.34
CA PHE A 135 -18.15 -5.11 1.95
C PHE A 135 -19.16 -6.08 1.30
N GLU A 136 -18.70 -6.98 0.42
CA GLU A 136 -19.56 -8.02 -0.15
C GLU A 136 -20.13 -8.94 0.94
N LYS A 137 -19.30 -9.32 1.91
CA LYS A 137 -19.75 -10.10 3.06
C LYS A 137 -20.76 -9.32 3.90
N TRP A 138 -20.48 -8.05 4.18
CA TRP A 138 -21.40 -7.20 4.92
C TRP A 138 -22.74 -7.05 4.18
N LEU A 139 -22.74 -6.88 2.85
CA LEU A 139 -23.95 -6.83 2.03
C LEU A 139 -24.78 -8.12 2.10
N GLN A 140 -24.11 -9.28 2.15
CA GLN A 140 -24.79 -10.57 2.30
C GLN A 140 -25.47 -10.70 3.67
N ASP A 141 -24.81 -10.21 4.71
CA ASP A 141 -25.32 -10.26 6.10
C ASP A 141 -26.38 -9.16 6.37
N ASN A 142 -26.42 -8.10 5.55
CA ASN A 142 -27.32 -6.95 5.70
C ASN A 142 -28.08 -6.68 4.38
N PRO A 143 -29.04 -7.54 4.00
CA PRO A 143 -29.79 -7.37 2.77
C PRO A 143 -30.77 -6.20 2.88
N GLY A 144 -30.46 -5.07 2.24
CA GLY A 144 -31.28 -3.86 2.24
C GLY A 144 -30.63 -2.72 1.43
N PRO A 145 -31.30 -1.58 1.31
CA PRO A 145 -30.68 -0.42 0.69
C PRO A 145 -29.51 0.08 1.56
N VAL A 146 -28.34 0.19 0.96
CA VAL A 146 -27.13 0.68 1.63
C VAL A 146 -27.20 2.20 1.75
N MET A 147 -27.18 2.71 2.97
CA MET A 147 -27.15 4.14 3.26
C MET A 147 -25.73 4.60 3.60
N ALA A 148 -25.47 5.91 3.51
CA ALA A 148 -24.12 6.45 3.79
C ALA A 148 -23.63 6.19 5.22
N GLU A 149 -24.54 6.08 6.19
CA GLU A 149 -24.26 5.71 7.58
C GLU A 149 -23.86 4.24 7.75
N ASP A 150 -24.41 3.34 6.95
CA ASP A 150 -24.08 1.90 7.00
C ASP A 150 -22.64 1.65 6.59
N TYR A 151 -22.10 2.51 5.75
CA TYR A 151 -20.70 2.49 5.33
C TYR A 151 -19.73 2.64 6.51
N LYS A 152 -20.08 3.46 7.50
CA LYS A 152 -19.27 3.68 8.71
C LYS A 152 -19.32 2.49 9.66
N VAL A 153 -20.42 1.73 9.63
CA VAL A 153 -20.61 0.54 10.46
C VAL A 153 -19.94 -0.68 9.83
N ALA A 154 -20.02 -0.79 8.49
CA ALA A 154 -19.41 -1.91 7.75
C ALA A 154 -17.88 -1.87 7.75
N VAL A 155 -17.27 -0.69 7.98
CA VAL A 155 -15.82 -0.47 7.96
C VAL A 155 -15.41 0.43 9.13
N PRO A 156 -15.64 -0.01 10.38
CA PRO A 156 -15.52 0.86 11.56
C PRO A 156 -14.10 1.38 11.81
N ASP A 157 -13.08 0.64 11.38
CA ASP A 157 -11.67 0.98 11.60
C ASP A 157 -11.01 1.67 10.40
N ARG A 158 -11.78 1.92 9.34
CA ARG A 158 -11.27 2.61 8.16
C ARG A 158 -11.71 4.07 8.15
N VAL A 159 -10.74 4.95 8.03
CA VAL A 159 -10.97 6.38 7.91
C VAL A 159 -11.95 6.63 6.77
N SER A 160 -13.11 7.21 7.09
CA SER A 160 -14.10 7.61 6.08
C SER A 160 -13.53 8.76 5.26
N MET A 161 -12.98 8.42 4.09
CA MET A 161 -12.32 9.40 3.21
C MET A 161 -13.29 10.38 2.55
N LYS A 162 -14.59 10.22 2.73
CA LYS A 162 -15.56 10.96 1.92
C LYS A 162 -15.65 12.45 2.23
N ASN A 163 -15.31 12.87 3.44
CA ASN A 163 -15.45 14.27 3.83
C ASN A 163 -14.21 14.86 4.50
N ASP A 164 -13.12 14.11 4.64
CA ASP A 164 -12.01 14.53 5.46
C ASP A 164 -10.64 14.19 4.87
N MET A 165 -10.35 14.69 3.68
CA MET A 165 -8.94 14.80 3.23
C MET A 165 -8.11 15.54 4.29
N GLU A 166 -8.70 16.50 4.99
CA GLU A 166 -8.04 17.21 6.10
C GLU A 166 -7.83 16.31 7.32
N SER A 167 -8.78 15.43 7.65
CA SER A 167 -8.63 14.47 8.75
C SER A 167 -7.60 13.38 8.42
N LEU A 168 -7.51 12.96 7.15
CA LEU A 168 -6.48 12.04 6.69
C LEU A 168 -5.08 12.65 6.74
N ILE A 169 -4.94 13.90 6.31
CA ILE A 169 -3.68 14.65 6.41
C ILE A 169 -3.25 14.80 7.88
N HIS A 170 -4.19 14.80 8.82
CA HIS A 170 -3.88 14.88 10.25
C HIS A 170 -3.59 13.51 10.89
N HIS A 171 -4.09 12.39 10.34
CA HIS A 171 -3.91 11.05 10.91
C HIS A 171 -2.83 10.23 10.20
N PHE A 172 -2.67 10.43 8.89
CA PHE A 172 -1.70 9.70 8.09
C PHE A 172 -0.84 10.66 7.29
N LYS A 173 0.45 10.41 7.24
CA LYS A 173 1.30 10.95 6.19
C LYS A 173 1.11 10.11 4.94
N LEU A 174 0.57 10.74 3.89
CA LEU A 174 0.45 10.14 2.57
C LEU A 174 1.83 10.08 1.92
N MET A 175 2.17 8.91 1.43
CA MET A 175 3.34 8.67 0.61
C MET A 175 2.93 8.14 -0.77
#